data_cb291c61c6c2f46de7a91c88b53349b7
#
_entry.id   cb291c61c6c2f46de7a91c88b53349b7
#
_cell.length_a   1.000
_cell.length_b   1.000
_cell.length_c   1.000
_cell.angle_alpha   90.00
_cell.angle_beta   90.00
_cell.angle_gamma   90.00
#
_symmetry.space_group_name_H-M   'P 1'
#
loop_
_entity.id
_entity.type
_entity.pdbx_description
1 polymer ?
#
loop_
_entity_poly.entity_id
_entity_poly.type
_entity_poly.pdbx_seq_one_letter_code
_entity_poly.pdbx_strand_id
1 'polypeptide(L)'
;MLKDVRRAVFVAFMFSAFINVLMLSTPLYTLQIFETVVPLGSIETLVIITLIAAAAIVALALLEIARDLILLRASVWLDHELGRHILQNRLKLGAQAQDIRDDARALEQFHAFLASPAAGTVLDAPFVPLFLLALFALNPVIGSVALAAAGFLVV
;
A
#
# COMPACT_ATOMS: atom_id res chain seq x y z
N MET A 1 -10.61 -3.74 21.70
CA MET A 1 -11.41 -3.70 20.48
C MET A 1 -10.91 -2.66 19.47
N LEU A 2 -11.34 -1.38 19.57
CA LEU A 2 -10.86 -0.31 18.67
C LEU A 2 -9.34 -0.08 18.72
N LYS A 3 -8.68 -0.38 19.84
CA LYS A 3 -7.23 -0.23 20.00
C LYS A 3 -6.43 -1.24 19.16
N ASP A 4 -6.94 -2.45 18.99
CA ASP A 4 -6.25 -3.53 18.28
C ASP A 4 -6.34 -3.32 16.76
N VAL A 5 -7.51 -2.92 16.24
CA VAL A 5 -7.68 -2.52 14.84
C VAL A 5 -6.83 -1.30 14.52
N ARG A 6 -6.87 -0.27 15.39
CA ARG A 6 -6.06 0.93 15.21
C ARG A 6 -4.56 0.62 15.21
N ARG A 7 -4.13 -0.35 16.05
CA ARG A 7 -2.75 -0.81 16.07
C ARG A 7 -2.38 -1.54 14.78
N ALA A 8 -3.24 -2.44 14.28
CA ALA A 8 -3.01 -3.15 13.02
C ALA A 8 -2.93 -2.19 11.83
N VAL A 9 -3.84 -1.22 11.73
CA VAL A 9 -3.82 -0.18 10.69
C VAL A 9 -2.57 0.70 10.82
N PHE A 10 -2.18 1.08 12.02
CA PHE A 10 -0.96 1.86 12.24
C PHE A 10 0.30 1.09 11.83
N VAL A 11 0.39 -0.20 12.18
CA VAL A 11 1.50 -1.05 11.76
C VAL A 11 1.52 -1.21 10.24
N ALA A 12 0.37 -1.47 9.61
CA ALA A 12 0.27 -1.55 8.15
C ALA A 12 0.71 -0.23 7.48
N PHE A 13 0.33 0.92 8.04
CA PHE A 13 0.76 2.23 7.57
C PHE A 13 2.28 2.44 7.69
N MET A 14 2.90 1.97 8.79
CA MET A 14 4.34 1.98 8.93
C MET A 14 5.03 1.12 7.86
N PHE A 15 4.50 -0.08 7.58
CA PHE A 15 4.99 -0.90 6.48
C PHE A 15 4.85 -0.19 5.13
N SER A 16 3.71 0.45 4.86
CA SER A 16 3.52 1.26 3.64
C SER A 16 4.57 2.37 3.53
N ALA A 17 4.91 3.04 4.62
CA ALA A 17 5.97 4.05 4.60
C ALA A 17 7.32 3.48 4.15
N PHE A 18 7.72 2.32 4.70
CA PHE A 18 8.97 1.65 4.31
C PHE A 18 8.91 1.15 2.86
N ILE A 19 7.80 0.56 2.43
CA ILE A 19 7.57 0.11 1.05
C ILE A 19 7.74 1.29 0.09
N ASN A 20 7.09 2.41 0.37
CA ASN A 20 7.16 3.60 -0.47
C ASN A 20 8.57 4.20 -0.54
N VAL A 21 9.34 4.18 0.55
CA VAL A 21 10.76 4.57 0.53
C VAL A 21 11.59 3.61 -0.33
N LEU A 22 11.38 2.29 -0.20
CA LEU A 22 12.10 1.31 -1.01
C LEU A 22 11.72 1.39 -2.50
N MET A 23 10.48 1.75 -2.84
CA MET A 23 10.07 1.97 -4.22
C MET A 23 10.90 3.04 -4.94
N LEU A 24 11.41 4.04 -4.22
CA LEU A 24 12.32 5.04 -4.77
C LEU A 24 13.67 4.45 -5.21
N SER A 25 14.01 3.25 -4.77
CA SER A 25 15.26 2.58 -5.19
C SER A 25 15.32 2.35 -6.70
N THR A 26 14.19 2.10 -7.36
CA THR A 26 14.14 1.84 -8.81
C THR A 26 14.54 3.07 -9.65
N PRO A 27 13.93 4.25 -9.46
CA PRO A 27 14.37 5.44 -10.18
C PRO A 27 15.77 5.87 -9.81
N LEU A 28 16.20 5.71 -8.55
CA LEU A 28 17.57 5.99 -8.13
C LEU A 28 18.60 5.05 -8.81
N TYR A 29 18.28 3.76 -8.91
CA TYR A 29 19.09 2.79 -9.65
C TYR A 29 19.26 3.20 -11.12
N THR A 30 18.16 3.56 -11.78
CA THR A 30 18.17 4.00 -13.18
C THR A 30 19.04 5.25 -13.35
N LEU A 31 18.87 6.25 -12.48
CA LEU A 31 19.68 7.46 -12.50
C LEU A 31 21.16 7.15 -12.34
N GLN A 32 21.52 6.31 -11.37
CA GLN A 32 22.89 5.94 -11.09
C GLN A 32 23.57 5.20 -12.27
N ILE A 33 22.80 4.37 -13.01
CA ILE A 33 23.30 3.75 -14.23
C ILE A 33 23.67 4.80 -15.27
N PHE A 34 22.77 5.73 -15.55
CA PHE A 34 23.00 6.74 -16.59
C PHE A 34 24.07 7.76 -16.22
N GLU A 35 24.17 8.14 -14.95
CA GLU A 35 25.13 9.15 -14.50
C GLU A 35 26.53 8.58 -14.21
N THR A 36 26.60 7.34 -13.76
CA THR A 36 27.87 6.78 -13.28
C THR A 36 28.37 5.62 -14.13
N VAL A 37 27.50 4.64 -14.40
CA VAL A 37 27.94 3.39 -15.06
C VAL A 37 28.21 3.62 -16.55
N VAL A 38 27.30 4.30 -17.25
CA VAL A 38 27.39 4.52 -18.69
C VAL A 38 28.63 5.38 -19.05
N PRO A 39 28.91 6.52 -18.37
CA PRO A 39 30.08 7.33 -18.69
C PRO A 39 31.43 6.69 -18.34
N LEU A 40 31.47 5.92 -17.23
CA LEU A 40 32.71 5.32 -16.73
C LEU A 40 32.98 3.93 -17.31
N GLY A 41 32.00 3.26 -17.90
CA GLY A 41 32.13 1.90 -18.42
C GLY A 41 32.48 0.86 -17.36
N SER A 42 32.24 1.16 -16.07
CA SER A 42 32.68 0.31 -14.96
C SER A 42 31.73 -0.83 -14.70
N ILE A 43 32.12 -2.04 -15.07
CA ILE A 43 31.37 -3.26 -14.80
C ILE A 43 31.27 -3.55 -13.29
N GLU A 44 32.31 -3.24 -12.52
CA GLU A 44 32.30 -3.44 -11.07
C GLU A 44 31.24 -2.61 -10.39
N THR A 45 31.10 -1.33 -10.74
CA THR A 45 30.08 -0.44 -10.23
C THR A 45 28.69 -0.93 -10.62
N LEU A 46 28.52 -1.39 -11.87
CA LEU A 46 27.23 -1.95 -12.32
C LEU A 46 26.81 -3.16 -11.46
N VAL A 47 27.72 -4.09 -11.20
CA VAL A 47 27.43 -5.29 -10.41
C VAL A 47 27.00 -4.91 -8.98
N ILE A 48 27.73 -3.99 -8.33
CA ILE A 48 27.42 -3.56 -6.97
C ILE A 48 26.06 -2.90 -6.89
N ILE A 49 25.77 -1.95 -7.79
CA ILE A 49 24.49 -1.22 -7.82
C ILE A 49 23.34 -2.18 -8.11
N THR A 50 23.51 -3.12 -9.04
CA THR A 50 22.52 -4.14 -9.37
C THR A 50 22.23 -5.06 -8.16
N LEU A 51 23.26 -5.44 -7.42
CA LEU A 51 23.10 -6.28 -6.22
C LEU A 51 22.31 -5.53 -5.11
N ILE A 52 22.60 -4.24 -4.91
CA ILE A 52 21.86 -3.40 -3.97
C ILE A 52 20.40 -3.25 -4.40
N ALA A 53 20.16 -2.99 -5.69
CA ALA A 53 18.80 -2.87 -6.22
C ALA A 53 18.02 -4.19 -6.10
N ALA A 54 18.66 -5.32 -6.40
CA ALA A 54 18.04 -6.64 -6.22
C ALA A 54 17.69 -6.92 -4.76
N ALA A 55 18.57 -6.58 -3.82
CA ALA A 55 18.29 -6.70 -2.39
C ALA A 55 17.12 -5.80 -1.96
N ALA A 56 17.04 -4.57 -2.47
CA ALA A 56 15.94 -3.65 -2.21
C ALA A 56 14.61 -4.19 -2.74
N ILE A 57 14.57 -4.77 -3.95
CA ILE A 57 13.37 -5.38 -4.53
C ILE A 57 12.90 -6.58 -3.70
N VAL A 58 13.81 -7.44 -3.25
CA VAL A 58 13.48 -8.57 -2.39
C VAL A 58 12.92 -8.09 -1.05
N ALA A 59 13.54 -7.09 -0.43
CA ALA A 59 13.06 -6.49 0.80
C ALA A 59 11.66 -5.87 0.63
N LEU A 60 11.41 -5.18 -0.49
CA LEU A 60 10.12 -4.61 -0.86
C LEU A 60 9.06 -5.71 -0.94
N ALA A 61 9.30 -6.78 -1.68
CA ALA A 61 8.36 -7.89 -1.81
C ALA A 61 8.03 -8.54 -0.47
N LEU A 62 9.02 -8.71 0.41
CA LEU A 62 8.81 -9.26 1.75
C LEU A 62 7.96 -8.33 2.63
N LEU A 63 8.18 -7.02 2.55
CA LEU A 63 7.38 -6.03 3.28
C LEU A 63 5.95 -5.97 2.77
N GLU A 64 5.72 -6.05 1.46
CA GLU A 64 4.38 -6.12 0.87
C GLU A 64 3.63 -7.35 1.37
N ILE A 65 4.23 -8.54 1.30
CA ILE A 65 3.64 -9.76 1.82
C ILE A 65 3.31 -9.63 3.31
N ALA A 66 4.22 -9.09 4.11
CA ALA A 66 4.01 -8.91 5.54
C ALA A 66 2.84 -7.95 5.81
N ARG A 67 2.74 -6.81 5.09
CA ARG A 67 1.63 -5.86 5.18
C ARG A 67 0.30 -6.52 4.83
N ASP A 68 0.25 -7.23 3.72
CA ASP A 68 -0.97 -7.87 3.24
C ASP A 68 -1.46 -8.96 4.20
N LEU A 69 -0.55 -9.71 4.83
CA LEU A 69 -0.87 -10.66 5.89
C LEU A 69 -1.44 -9.97 7.14
N ILE A 70 -0.93 -8.80 7.50
CA ILE A 70 -1.45 -8.00 8.63
C ILE A 70 -2.89 -7.54 8.32
N LEU A 71 -3.13 -7.01 7.12
CA LEU A 71 -4.45 -6.57 6.67
C LEU A 71 -5.44 -7.74 6.61
N LEU A 72 -5.02 -8.88 6.07
CA LEU A 72 -5.83 -10.09 6.02
C LEU A 72 -6.21 -10.59 7.42
N ARG A 73 -5.27 -10.62 8.37
CA ARG A 73 -5.58 -10.99 9.76
C ARG A 73 -6.52 -10.01 10.43
N ALA A 74 -6.36 -8.72 10.17
CA ALA A 74 -7.24 -7.69 10.68
C ALA A 74 -8.66 -7.83 10.12
N SER A 75 -8.81 -8.17 8.83
CA SER A 75 -10.11 -8.39 8.19
C SER A 75 -10.86 -9.59 8.77
N VAL A 76 -10.17 -10.73 8.92
CA VAL A 76 -10.76 -11.95 9.52
C VAL A 76 -11.20 -11.71 10.96
N TRP A 77 -10.39 -11.01 11.75
CA TRP A 77 -10.75 -10.69 13.13
C TRP A 77 -11.97 -9.76 13.20
N LEU A 78 -12.02 -8.76 12.32
CA LEU A 78 -13.12 -7.80 12.24
C LEU A 78 -14.43 -8.49 11.83
N ASP A 79 -14.38 -9.41 10.87
CA ASP A 79 -15.53 -10.20 10.41
C ASP A 79 -16.13 -11.02 11.56
N HIS A 80 -15.29 -11.70 12.32
CA HIS A 80 -15.75 -12.53 13.44
C HIS A 80 -16.39 -11.71 14.57
N GLU A 81 -15.89 -10.52 14.85
CA GLU A 81 -16.35 -9.68 15.94
C GLU A 81 -17.60 -8.87 15.56
N LEU A 82 -17.58 -8.22 14.37
CA LEU A 82 -18.73 -7.44 13.88
C LEU A 82 -19.91 -8.34 13.50
N GLY A 83 -19.65 -9.49 12.87
CA GLY A 83 -20.70 -10.44 12.51
C GLY A 83 -21.51 -10.90 13.73
N ARG A 84 -20.82 -11.22 14.83
CA ARG A 84 -21.49 -11.57 16.10
C ARG A 84 -22.34 -10.43 16.67
N HIS A 85 -21.80 -9.20 16.67
CA HIS A 85 -22.50 -8.05 17.22
C HIS A 85 -23.72 -7.64 16.38
N ILE A 86 -23.58 -7.65 15.05
CA ILE A 86 -24.69 -7.34 14.14
C ILE A 86 -25.80 -8.37 14.33
N LEU A 87 -25.47 -9.65 14.31
CA LEU A 87 -26.47 -10.72 14.46
C LEU A 87 -27.22 -10.65 15.80
N GLN A 88 -26.49 -10.46 16.90
CA GLN A 88 -27.08 -10.35 18.24
C GLN A 88 -27.98 -9.13 18.41
N ASN A 89 -27.57 -7.96 17.90
CA ASN A 89 -28.35 -6.73 18.02
C ASN A 89 -29.59 -6.76 17.13
N ARG A 90 -29.49 -7.26 15.92
CA ARG A 90 -30.62 -7.35 14.99
C ARG A 90 -31.67 -8.36 15.44
N LEU A 91 -31.25 -9.50 16.00
CA LEU A 91 -32.17 -10.47 16.58
C LEU A 91 -32.92 -9.90 17.80
N LYS A 92 -32.26 -9.08 18.62
CA LYS A 92 -32.89 -8.41 19.77
C LYS A 92 -33.88 -7.33 19.36
N LEU A 93 -33.66 -6.66 18.25
CA LEU A 93 -34.50 -5.57 17.75
C LEU A 93 -35.65 -6.04 16.86
N GLY A 94 -35.81 -7.35 16.60
CA GLY A 94 -36.83 -7.88 15.71
C GLY A 94 -36.71 -7.38 14.26
N ALA A 95 -35.50 -7.12 13.79
CA ALA A 95 -35.22 -6.59 12.46
C ALA A 95 -35.68 -7.58 11.37
N GLN A 96 -36.13 -7.03 10.23
CA GLN A 96 -36.55 -7.84 9.09
C GLN A 96 -35.33 -8.58 8.50
N ALA A 97 -35.60 -9.78 7.94
CA ALA A 97 -34.55 -10.61 7.33
C ALA A 97 -33.78 -9.90 6.21
N GLN A 98 -34.36 -8.88 5.62
CA GLN A 98 -33.74 -8.09 4.56
C GLN A 98 -32.66 -7.18 5.11
N ASP A 99 -32.89 -6.48 6.23
CA ASP A 99 -31.91 -5.61 6.89
C ASP A 99 -30.68 -6.40 7.35
N ILE A 100 -30.90 -7.63 7.84
CA ILE A 100 -29.80 -8.52 8.26
C ILE A 100 -28.93 -8.95 7.06
N ARG A 101 -29.57 -9.21 5.91
CA ARG A 101 -28.85 -9.57 4.68
C ARG A 101 -28.04 -8.41 4.13
N ASP A 102 -28.56 -7.20 4.18
CA ASP A 102 -27.87 -6.01 3.66
C ASP A 102 -26.67 -5.66 4.54
N ASP A 103 -26.79 -5.76 5.86
CA ASP A 103 -25.67 -5.61 6.80
C ASP A 103 -24.59 -6.69 6.58
N ALA A 104 -25.01 -7.95 6.36
CA ALA A 104 -24.08 -9.05 6.09
C ALA A 104 -23.31 -8.85 4.78
N ARG A 105 -23.99 -8.39 3.72
CA ARG A 105 -23.34 -8.06 2.44
C ARG A 105 -22.36 -6.90 2.57
N ALA A 106 -22.72 -5.85 3.32
CA ALA A 106 -21.83 -4.73 3.55
C ALA A 106 -20.55 -5.18 4.29
N LEU A 107 -20.69 -6.06 5.28
CA LEU A 107 -19.55 -6.63 6.00
C LEU A 107 -18.68 -7.50 5.11
N GLU A 108 -19.29 -8.33 4.27
CA GLU A 108 -18.58 -9.18 3.29
C GLU A 108 -17.80 -8.34 2.27
N GLN A 109 -18.40 -7.27 1.74
CA GLN A 109 -17.73 -6.34 0.84
C GLN A 109 -16.54 -5.64 1.51
N PHE A 110 -16.71 -5.22 2.76
CA PHE A 110 -15.64 -4.58 3.52
C PHE A 110 -14.49 -5.56 3.82
N HIS A 111 -14.82 -6.79 4.18
CA HIS A 111 -13.83 -7.87 4.35
C HIS A 111 -13.08 -8.14 3.05
N ALA A 112 -13.80 -8.30 1.93
CA ALA A 112 -13.21 -8.52 0.61
C ALA A 112 -12.29 -7.35 0.19
N PHE A 113 -12.67 -6.11 0.49
CA PHE A 113 -11.83 -4.94 0.25
C PHE A 113 -10.54 -5.00 1.06
N LEU A 114 -10.60 -5.26 2.37
CA LEU A 114 -9.42 -5.34 3.24
C LEU A 114 -8.48 -6.51 2.87
N ALA A 115 -9.05 -7.59 2.36
CA ALA A 115 -8.29 -8.75 1.88
C ALA A 115 -7.72 -8.56 0.46
N SER A 116 -8.11 -7.50 -0.23
CA SER A 116 -7.68 -7.22 -1.59
C SER A 116 -6.42 -6.33 -1.64
N PRO A 117 -5.64 -6.39 -2.73
CA PRO A 117 -4.52 -5.47 -2.96
C PRO A 117 -4.93 -3.98 -2.93
N ALA A 118 -6.22 -3.67 -3.17
CA ALA A 118 -6.74 -2.31 -3.14
C ALA A 118 -6.59 -1.65 -1.76
N ALA A 119 -6.67 -2.41 -0.67
CA ALA A 119 -6.45 -1.88 0.68
C ALA A 119 -5.02 -1.36 0.85
N GLY A 120 -4.03 -2.07 0.31
CA GLY A 120 -2.64 -1.62 0.27
C GLY A 120 -2.49 -0.31 -0.51
N THR A 121 -3.07 -0.23 -1.70
CA THR A 121 -3.03 0.98 -2.54
C THR A 121 -3.62 2.21 -1.83
N VAL A 122 -4.71 2.04 -1.07
CA VAL A 122 -5.29 3.13 -0.27
C VAL A 122 -4.34 3.59 0.83
N LEU A 123 -3.61 2.67 1.46
CA LEU A 123 -2.59 3.02 2.45
C LEU A 123 -1.38 3.74 1.83
N ASP A 124 -1.08 3.47 0.57
CA ASP A 124 0.02 4.08 -0.18
C ASP A 124 -0.36 5.47 -0.73
N ALA A 125 -1.65 5.78 -0.89
CA ALA A 125 -2.13 7.06 -1.41
C ALA A 125 -1.56 8.31 -0.69
N PRO A 126 -1.40 8.36 0.64
CA PRO A 126 -0.79 9.49 1.33
C PRO A 126 0.67 9.76 0.94
N PHE A 127 1.36 8.77 0.34
CA PHE A 127 2.76 8.90 -0.09
C PHE A 127 2.91 9.40 -1.54
N VAL A 128 1.81 9.52 -2.31
CA VAL A 128 1.83 10.07 -3.67
C VAL A 128 2.52 11.45 -3.74
N PRO A 129 2.26 12.41 -2.83
CA PRO A 129 2.98 13.68 -2.83
C PRO A 129 4.50 13.52 -2.66
N LEU A 130 4.96 12.52 -1.92
CA LEU A 130 6.38 12.24 -1.75
C LEU A 130 7.04 11.84 -3.08
N PHE A 131 6.37 10.98 -3.86
CA PHE A 131 6.84 10.59 -5.19
C PHE A 131 6.85 11.79 -6.16
N LEU A 132 5.83 12.63 -6.12
CA LEU A 132 5.80 13.86 -6.93
C LEU A 132 6.97 14.78 -6.56
N LEU A 133 7.24 15.00 -5.28
CA LEU A 133 8.39 15.79 -4.82
C LEU A 133 9.71 15.19 -5.30
N ALA A 134 9.89 13.86 -5.22
CA ALA A 134 11.07 13.17 -5.72
C ALA A 134 11.24 13.38 -7.24
N LEU A 135 10.17 13.27 -8.01
CA LEU A 135 10.19 13.53 -9.47
C LEU A 135 10.55 14.97 -9.79
N PHE A 136 10.02 15.95 -9.04
CA PHE A 136 10.39 17.36 -9.21
C PHE A 136 11.85 17.62 -8.85
N ALA A 137 12.39 16.95 -7.84
CA ALA A 137 13.80 17.07 -7.45
C ALA A 137 14.75 16.51 -8.52
N LEU A 138 14.34 15.43 -9.20
CA LEU A 138 15.11 14.80 -10.28
C LEU A 138 15.03 15.62 -11.57
N ASN A 139 13.85 16.02 -12.00
CA ASN A 139 13.64 16.82 -13.19
C ASN A 139 12.29 17.56 -13.12
N PRO A 140 12.29 18.91 -13.11
CA PRO A 140 11.06 19.71 -13.03
C PRO A 140 10.07 19.46 -14.17
N VAL A 141 10.57 19.13 -15.37
CA VAL A 141 9.72 18.84 -16.54
C VAL A 141 8.97 17.54 -16.33
N ILE A 142 9.66 16.49 -15.88
CA ILE A 142 9.04 15.17 -15.60
C ILE A 142 8.04 15.30 -14.45
N GLY A 143 8.40 16.06 -13.40
CA GLY A 143 7.51 16.35 -12.27
C GLY A 143 6.21 17.05 -12.69
N SER A 144 6.30 18.03 -13.60
CA SER A 144 5.12 18.75 -14.10
C SER A 144 4.21 17.86 -14.96
N VAL A 145 4.76 17.01 -15.80
CA VAL A 145 4.00 16.04 -16.60
C VAL A 145 3.31 15.01 -15.70
N ALA A 146 4.00 14.49 -14.69
CA ALA A 146 3.42 13.56 -13.73
C ALA A 146 2.28 14.18 -12.94
N LEU A 147 2.41 15.44 -12.52
CA LEU A 147 1.37 16.17 -11.83
C LEU A 147 0.14 16.43 -12.72
N ALA A 148 0.36 16.78 -13.98
CA ALA A 148 -0.73 16.95 -14.96
C ALA A 148 -1.45 15.62 -15.21
N ALA A 149 -0.72 14.51 -15.36
CA ALA A 149 -1.29 13.18 -15.52
C ALA A 149 -2.09 12.73 -14.29
N ALA A 150 -1.57 12.96 -13.08
CA ALA A 150 -2.28 12.67 -11.84
C ALA A 150 -3.57 13.49 -11.72
N GLY A 151 -3.54 14.78 -12.07
CA GLY A 151 -4.71 15.63 -12.09
C GLY A 151 -5.77 15.18 -13.10
N PHE A 152 -5.35 14.72 -14.28
CA PHE A 152 -6.27 14.18 -15.29
C PHE A 152 -6.95 12.86 -14.87
N LEU A 153 -6.27 12.04 -14.08
CA LEU A 153 -6.83 10.76 -13.60
C LEU A 153 -7.86 10.94 -12.46
N VAL A 154 -7.83 12.08 -11.76
CA VAL A 154 -8.75 12.38 -10.64
C VAL A 154 -10.05 13.03 -11.12
N VAL A 155 -10.05 13.62 -12.32
CA VAL A 155 -11.23 14.24 -12.96
C VAL A 155 -11.98 13.21 -13.79
#